data_9b83952db0454c4720a90991e4809567
#
_entry.id   9b83952db0454c4720a90991e4809567
#
_cell.length_a   1.000
_cell.length_b   1.000
_cell.length_c   1.000
_cell.angle_alpha   90.00
_cell.angle_beta   90.00
_cell.angle_gamma   90.00
#
_symmetry.space_group_name_H-M   'P 1'
#
loop_
_entity.id
_entity.type
_entity.pdbx_description
1 polymer ?
#
loop_
_entity_poly.entity_id
_entity_poly.type
_entity_poly.pdbx_seq_one_letter_code
_entity_poly.pdbx_strand_id
1 'polypeptide(L)'
;MKNSIFKSYAKKILKSQAFVSVIIVFVLSLGIIGTSYSLYMDVDTDTDYQIVKSGDLSIDFTEGSSKITLTSTTPMDDTTAINQTNNVYQFTVYNNGTYAVDYSVSLIPNSSNTVKPEYINYRLCVGKTNESSNCGEVQTLSNKVDYVLYNDNLSNNGDSTIYYLKIWVNDNYPTTETSTKAINLNVGVEAKNVKGELTNTNTLGGRILNDSRITINKDVPDFSKVETTEKGIYKAEDDYGTTYYFRGKQSYNYVSFADKIWRIVRINGDGSIRLVLDSVADTTAFNTSYNDNAYVGYMYGMTGQTSSNTNQCIKLNSAGTAAEVDTTNTTEDACISAGGKWAATPYDATHVNIVESTIKKSLDTWYENNIKTNYSDYIADTLFCNDKTLASSSIGSSNTALGYGTNKTYYASTERLQYSSGTASITTARPTFKCAESATNDYSRFTVDVATLANGNKTNGDLTYPIGLLSADEVSFAGAYKHGQTNKSYYLYNSSITSDWWLSSPNYYNGSHAYEWYVSYSYGYLNTGSVYSTNAFRPSINLKADVMIDSGDGTSSNPYTLKLQ
;
A
#
# COMPACT_ATOMS: atom_id res chain seq x y z
N MET A 1 -9.02 -51.15 -38.53
CA MET A 1 -10.16 -50.92 -37.64
C MET A 1 -9.81 -50.12 -36.34
N LYS A 2 -8.64 -50.29 -35.69
CA LYS A 2 -8.25 -49.53 -34.48
C LYS A 2 -8.05 -48.01 -34.70
N ASN A 3 -7.53 -47.58 -35.86
CA ASN A 3 -7.26 -46.15 -36.12
C ASN A 3 -8.50 -45.28 -36.40
N SER A 4 -9.62 -45.88 -36.79
CA SER A 4 -10.86 -45.13 -37.08
C SER A 4 -11.66 -44.86 -35.80
N ILE A 5 -11.58 -45.77 -34.84
CA ILE A 5 -12.24 -45.63 -33.53
C ILE A 5 -11.55 -44.55 -32.71
N PHE A 6 -10.20 -44.50 -32.74
CA PHE A 6 -9.42 -43.46 -32.00
C PHE A 6 -9.70 -42.06 -32.55
N LYS A 7 -9.78 -41.88 -33.88
CA LYS A 7 -10.15 -40.59 -34.49
C LYS A 7 -11.59 -40.17 -34.18
N SER A 8 -12.51 -41.12 -34.02
CA SER A 8 -13.89 -40.84 -33.64
C SER A 8 -14.02 -40.40 -32.18
N TYR A 9 -13.30 -41.05 -31.25
CA TYR A 9 -13.26 -40.66 -29.83
C TYR A 9 -12.56 -39.31 -29.62
N ALA A 10 -11.44 -39.05 -30.25
CA ALA A 10 -10.74 -37.77 -30.20
C ALA A 10 -11.63 -36.61 -30.71
N LYS A 11 -12.39 -36.83 -31.77
CA LYS A 11 -13.32 -35.86 -32.34
C LYS A 11 -14.55 -35.61 -31.46
N LYS A 12 -14.93 -36.60 -30.63
CA LYS A 12 -16.03 -36.48 -29.67
C LYS A 12 -15.61 -35.75 -28.38
N ILE A 13 -14.37 -35.96 -27.93
CA ILE A 13 -13.77 -35.25 -26.77
C ILE A 13 -13.54 -33.77 -27.12
N LEU A 14 -13.00 -33.48 -28.32
CA LEU A 14 -12.80 -32.13 -28.81
C LEU A 14 -14.09 -31.31 -29.03
N LYS A 15 -15.24 -32.01 -29.15
CA LYS A 15 -16.57 -31.37 -29.28
C LYS A 15 -17.36 -31.35 -27.97
N SER A 16 -16.84 -31.90 -26.87
CA SER A 16 -17.56 -31.84 -25.60
C SER A 16 -17.45 -30.42 -25.04
N GLN A 17 -18.58 -29.83 -24.63
CA GLN A 17 -18.61 -28.54 -23.99
C GLN A 17 -17.67 -28.47 -22.78
N ALA A 18 -17.53 -29.57 -22.03
CA ALA A 18 -16.61 -29.67 -20.92
C ALA A 18 -15.13 -29.52 -21.33
N PHE A 19 -14.70 -30.07 -22.48
CA PHE A 19 -13.32 -29.94 -22.95
C PHE A 19 -13.04 -28.51 -23.46
N VAL A 20 -14.01 -27.91 -24.16
CA VAL A 20 -13.92 -26.51 -24.59
C VAL A 20 -13.88 -25.59 -23.39
N SER A 21 -14.69 -25.83 -22.36
CA SER A 21 -14.67 -25.07 -21.12
C SER A 21 -13.34 -25.18 -20.37
N VAL A 22 -12.75 -26.35 -20.28
CA VAL A 22 -11.41 -26.55 -19.68
C VAL A 22 -10.33 -25.80 -20.44
N ILE A 23 -10.39 -25.82 -21.80
CA ILE A 23 -9.44 -25.03 -22.60
C ILE A 23 -9.66 -23.53 -22.41
N ILE A 24 -10.90 -23.07 -22.37
CA ILE A 24 -11.23 -21.64 -22.11
C ILE A 24 -10.75 -21.22 -20.73
N VAL A 25 -11.00 -22.00 -19.69
CA VAL A 25 -10.51 -21.74 -18.33
C VAL A 25 -8.98 -21.75 -18.29
N PHE A 26 -8.33 -22.68 -19.00
CA PHE A 26 -6.87 -22.73 -19.06
C PHE A 26 -6.26 -21.54 -19.83
N VAL A 27 -6.89 -21.10 -20.91
CA VAL A 27 -6.48 -19.92 -21.69
C VAL A 27 -6.77 -18.64 -20.90
N LEU A 28 -7.91 -18.56 -20.18
CA LEU A 28 -8.23 -17.44 -19.30
C LEU A 28 -7.31 -17.38 -18.08
N SER A 29 -6.97 -18.53 -17.47
CA SER A 29 -6.00 -18.54 -16.35
C SER A 29 -4.60 -18.15 -16.81
N LEU A 30 -4.16 -18.54 -17.99
CA LEU A 30 -2.91 -18.07 -18.60
C LEU A 30 -2.99 -16.56 -18.95
N GLY A 31 -4.16 -16.08 -19.37
CA GLY A 31 -4.43 -14.67 -19.61
C GLY A 31 -4.40 -13.86 -18.30
N ILE A 32 -5.02 -14.36 -17.25
CA ILE A 32 -5.03 -13.71 -15.93
C ILE A 32 -3.64 -13.72 -15.28
N ILE A 33 -2.90 -14.82 -15.37
CA ILE A 33 -1.50 -14.88 -14.91
C ILE A 33 -0.65 -13.93 -15.75
N GLY A 34 -0.84 -13.90 -17.09
CA GLY A 34 -0.14 -12.98 -17.99
C GLY A 34 -0.49 -11.51 -17.72
N THR A 35 -1.76 -11.19 -17.46
CA THR A 35 -2.20 -9.81 -17.16
C THR A 35 -1.89 -9.40 -15.72
N SER A 36 -1.94 -10.32 -14.74
CA SER A 36 -1.46 -10.03 -13.38
C SER A 36 0.04 -9.77 -13.37
N TYR A 37 0.82 -10.48 -14.18
CA TYR A 37 2.25 -10.23 -14.34
C TYR A 37 2.54 -8.94 -15.14
N SER A 38 1.70 -8.58 -16.10
CA SER A 38 1.86 -7.33 -16.88
C SER A 38 1.35 -6.09 -16.13
N LEU A 39 0.46 -6.25 -15.15
CA LEU A 39 0.08 -5.19 -14.20
C LEU A 39 1.17 -4.94 -13.15
N TYR A 40 2.02 -5.92 -12.88
CA TYR A 40 3.20 -5.79 -12.03
C TYR A 40 4.43 -5.25 -12.78
N MET A 41 4.47 -5.42 -14.08
CA MET A 41 5.48 -4.87 -14.96
C MET A 41 4.72 -4.35 -16.19
N ASP A 42 4.56 -3.04 -16.29
CA ASP A 42 4.12 -2.40 -17.53
C ASP A 42 5.24 -2.60 -18.57
N VAL A 43 5.27 -3.80 -19.12
CA VAL A 43 6.19 -4.20 -20.17
C VAL A 43 5.55 -3.79 -21.48
N ASP A 44 5.84 -2.57 -21.93
CA ASP A 44 5.55 -2.21 -23.31
C ASP A 44 6.45 -3.04 -24.24
N THR A 45 5.85 -4.03 -24.91
CA THR A 45 6.58 -4.99 -25.76
C THR A 45 6.94 -4.42 -27.14
N ASP A 46 6.57 -3.17 -27.44
CA ASP A 46 6.70 -2.57 -28.77
C ASP A 46 7.63 -1.33 -28.85
N THR A 47 8.30 -0.95 -27.75
CA THR A 47 9.27 0.14 -27.79
C THR A 47 10.58 -0.26 -27.10
N ASP A 48 11.68 0.31 -27.57
CA ASP A 48 13.05 0.07 -27.07
C ASP A 48 13.28 0.50 -25.61
N TYR A 49 12.24 0.93 -24.89
CA TYR A 49 12.28 1.39 -23.50
C TYR A 49 11.22 0.71 -22.66
N GLN A 50 11.63 0.12 -21.54
CA GLN A 50 10.70 -0.28 -20.49
C GLN A 50 10.61 0.83 -19.44
N ILE A 51 9.44 1.47 -19.33
CA ILE A 51 9.14 2.41 -18.26
C ILE A 51 8.60 1.61 -17.09
N VAL A 52 9.36 1.53 -16.00
CA VAL A 52 8.86 1.01 -14.73
C VAL A 52 8.05 2.14 -14.08
N LYS A 53 6.73 2.00 -14.02
CA LYS A 53 5.85 2.95 -13.34
C LYS A 53 5.95 2.84 -11.82
N SER A 54 7.11 3.14 -11.29
CA SER A 54 7.27 3.40 -9.87
C SER A 54 8.50 4.31 -9.74
N GLY A 55 8.25 5.61 -9.82
CA GLY A 55 9.31 6.61 -9.90
C GLY A 55 10.08 6.49 -11.23
N ASP A 56 10.54 7.49 -11.72
CA ASP A 56 11.18 7.84 -12.98
C ASP A 56 12.36 6.93 -13.45
N LEU A 57 12.33 5.62 -13.23
CA LEU A 57 13.30 4.66 -13.76
C LEU A 57 12.94 4.23 -15.18
N SER A 58 13.93 4.14 -16.05
CA SER A 58 13.81 3.51 -17.36
C SER A 58 14.94 2.53 -17.62
N ILE A 59 14.69 1.55 -18.48
CA ILE A 59 15.71 0.59 -18.91
C ILE A 59 15.90 0.72 -20.41
N ASP A 60 17.16 0.81 -20.82
CA ASP A 60 17.54 0.75 -22.23
C ASP A 60 18.29 -0.56 -22.50
N PHE A 61 17.85 -1.34 -23.47
CA PHE A 61 18.49 -2.56 -23.89
C PHE A 61 19.27 -2.32 -25.18
N THR A 62 20.58 -2.50 -25.16
CA THR A 62 21.46 -2.30 -26.34
C THR A 62 21.06 -3.18 -27.50
N GLU A 63 20.37 -4.31 -27.27
CA GLU A 63 19.88 -5.22 -28.30
C GLU A 63 18.35 -5.14 -28.53
N GLY A 64 17.68 -4.08 -28.03
CA GLY A 64 16.27 -3.78 -28.32
C GLY A 64 15.24 -4.74 -27.71
N SER A 65 15.58 -5.53 -26.68
CA SER A 65 14.64 -6.47 -26.06
C SER A 65 14.93 -6.73 -24.59
N SER A 66 13.90 -6.61 -23.75
CA SER A 66 13.95 -7.06 -22.34
C SER A 66 13.96 -8.58 -22.21
N LYS A 67 13.73 -9.29 -23.31
CA LYS A 67 13.62 -10.74 -23.36
C LYS A 67 14.94 -11.34 -23.77
N ILE A 68 15.53 -12.14 -22.89
CA ILE A 68 16.69 -12.95 -23.16
C ILE A 68 16.22 -14.31 -23.65
N THR A 69 16.58 -14.66 -24.89
CA THR A 69 16.26 -15.95 -25.48
C THR A 69 17.53 -16.64 -25.95
N LEU A 70 17.87 -17.77 -25.33
CA LEU A 70 18.92 -18.67 -25.76
C LEU A 70 18.29 -19.97 -26.25
N THR A 71 18.37 -20.23 -27.55
CA THR A 71 17.88 -21.46 -28.18
C THR A 71 19.03 -22.43 -28.37
N SER A 72 18.76 -23.75 -28.24
CA SER A 72 19.75 -24.80 -28.43
C SER A 72 20.99 -24.69 -27.54
N THR A 73 20.77 -24.40 -26.27
CA THR A 73 21.84 -24.24 -25.29
C THR A 73 22.52 -25.57 -24.97
N THR A 74 23.84 -25.65 -25.14
CA THR A 74 24.65 -26.78 -24.70
C THR A 74 25.13 -26.51 -23.27
N PRO A 75 24.96 -27.44 -22.32
CA PRO A 75 25.55 -27.31 -20.99
C PRO A 75 27.06 -27.11 -21.05
N MET A 76 27.58 -26.23 -20.23
CA MET A 76 29.03 -25.93 -20.19
C MET A 76 29.46 -25.57 -18.77
N ASP A 77 30.76 -25.80 -18.51
CA ASP A 77 31.37 -25.35 -17.26
C ASP A 77 31.52 -23.83 -17.20
N ASP A 78 31.61 -23.30 -15.99
CA ASP A 78 31.65 -21.86 -15.74
C ASP A 78 32.84 -21.16 -16.39
N THR A 79 34.00 -21.82 -16.43
CA THR A 79 35.24 -21.26 -17.05
C THR A 79 35.06 -21.07 -18.54
N THR A 80 34.48 -22.08 -19.22
CA THR A 80 34.15 -22.02 -20.65
C THR A 80 33.13 -20.91 -20.92
N ALA A 81 32.07 -20.83 -20.12
CA ALA A 81 31.02 -19.83 -20.28
C ALA A 81 31.53 -18.38 -20.11
N ILE A 82 32.35 -18.15 -19.09
CA ILE A 82 32.91 -16.82 -18.82
C ILE A 82 33.82 -16.34 -19.98
N ASN A 83 34.58 -17.23 -20.56
CA ASN A 83 35.55 -16.91 -21.63
C ASN A 83 34.91 -16.73 -23.01
N GLN A 84 33.64 -17.09 -23.20
CA GLN A 84 32.95 -16.82 -24.46
C GLN A 84 32.75 -15.31 -24.66
N THR A 85 33.00 -14.83 -25.87
CA THR A 85 32.83 -13.39 -26.23
C THR A 85 31.43 -13.02 -26.68
N ASN A 86 30.63 -14.03 -27.08
CA ASN A 86 29.22 -13.92 -27.46
C ASN A 86 28.30 -14.24 -26.26
N ASN A 87 27.02 -13.94 -26.35
CA ASN A 87 26.01 -14.13 -25.31
C ASN A 87 26.21 -13.20 -24.08
N VAL A 88 26.63 -11.97 -24.31
CA VAL A 88 26.64 -10.91 -23.30
C VAL A 88 25.44 -9.99 -23.56
N TYR A 89 24.54 -9.92 -22.61
CA TYR A 89 23.40 -9.02 -22.66
C TYR A 89 23.75 -7.73 -21.93
N GLN A 90 23.70 -6.61 -22.65
CA GLN A 90 23.95 -5.30 -22.08
C GLN A 90 22.62 -4.54 -21.96
N PHE A 91 22.38 -3.98 -20.80
CA PHE A 91 21.28 -3.03 -20.57
C PHE A 91 21.73 -1.93 -19.63
N THR A 92 21.05 -0.79 -19.70
CA THR A 92 21.32 0.37 -18.87
C THR A 92 20.06 0.73 -18.11
N VAL A 93 20.18 0.93 -16.81
CA VAL A 93 19.10 1.46 -15.96
C VAL A 93 19.36 2.95 -15.78
N TYR A 94 18.39 3.78 -16.10
CA TYR A 94 18.43 5.23 -15.97
C TYR A 94 17.50 5.70 -14.88
N ASN A 95 17.92 6.68 -14.12
CA ASN A 95 17.03 7.48 -13.30
C ASN A 95 16.69 8.77 -14.04
N ASN A 96 15.49 8.84 -14.60
CA ASN A 96 14.96 10.04 -15.28
C ASN A 96 14.27 10.99 -14.30
N GLY A 97 14.12 10.55 -13.04
CA GLY A 97 13.51 11.32 -11.98
C GLY A 97 14.45 12.31 -11.34
N THR A 98 13.88 13.21 -10.59
CA THR A 98 14.63 14.24 -9.87
C THR A 98 15.32 13.72 -8.61
N TYR A 99 15.15 12.45 -8.25
CA TYR A 99 15.53 11.86 -6.95
C TYR A 99 16.37 10.60 -7.09
N ALA A 100 17.18 10.33 -6.07
CA ALA A 100 17.90 9.08 -5.96
C ALA A 100 16.93 7.91 -5.70
N VAL A 101 17.13 6.79 -6.37
CA VAL A 101 16.26 5.62 -6.31
C VAL A 101 17.07 4.38 -5.98
N ASP A 102 16.71 3.68 -4.91
CA ASP A 102 17.15 2.30 -4.67
C ASP A 102 16.31 1.36 -5.55
N TYR A 103 16.94 0.45 -6.26
CA TYR A 103 16.24 -0.49 -7.14
C TYR A 103 16.84 -1.89 -7.09
N SER A 104 16.10 -2.86 -7.58
CA SER A 104 16.57 -4.22 -7.78
C SER A 104 16.52 -4.61 -9.25
N VAL A 105 17.52 -5.35 -9.68
CA VAL A 105 17.56 -6.02 -10.98
C VAL A 105 17.25 -7.49 -10.78
N SER A 106 16.32 -8.04 -11.55
CA SER A 106 15.90 -9.44 -11.49
C SER A 106 15.92 -10.12 -12.86
N LEU A 107 16.04 -11.46 -12.87
CA LEU A 107 15.88 -12.30 -14.05
C LEU A 107 14.71 -13.25 -13.80
N ILE A 108 13.62 -13.03 -14.50
CA ILE A 108 12.37 -13.75 -14.27
C ILE A 108 12.15 -14.77 -15.40
N PRO A 109 12.10 -16.09 -15.09
CA PRO A 109 11.75 -17.09 -16.08
C PRO A 109 10.34 -16.87 -16.61
N ASN A 110 10.17 -16.75 -17.92
CA ASN A 110 8.85 -16.63 -18.52
C ASN A 110 8.22 -18.00 -18.82
N SER A 111 6.96 -18.02 -19.24
CA SER A 111 6.20 -19.25 -19.49
C SER A 111 6.77 -20.14 -20.60
N SER A 112 7.64 -19.61 -21.46
CA SER A 112 8.32 -20.37 -22.53
C SER A 112 9.71 -20.85 -22.13
N ASN A 113 10.16 -20.56 -20.91
CA ASN A 113 11.41 -21.09 -20.39
C ASN A 113 11.29 -22.59 -20.11
N THR A 114 12.17 -23.39 -20.70
CA THR A 114 12.16 -24.84 -20.57
C THR A 114 13.30 -25.40 -19.72
N VAL A 115 14.24 -24.57 -19.33
CA VAL A 115 15.34 -24.91 -18.42
C VAL A 115 14.97 -24.46 -17.01
N LYS A 116 15.06 -25.36 -16.04
CA LYS A 116 14.76 -25.02 -14.65
C LYS A 116 15.82 -24.07 -14.08
N PRO A 117 15.44 -23.13 -13.17
CA PRO A 117 16.37 -22.15 -12.59
C PRO A 117 17.60 -22.77 -11.91
N GLU A 118 17.51 -24.01 -11.40
CA GLU A 118 18.63 -24.73 -10.79
C GLU A 118 19.77 -25.09 -11.78
N TYR A 119 19.48 -25.05 -13.08
CA TYR A 119 20.46 -25.32 -14.14
C TYR A 119 20.87 -24.06 -14.89
N ILE A 120 20.40 -22.88 -14.47
CA ILE A 120 20.76 -21.61 -15.09
C ILE A 120 21.78 -20.91 -14.20
N ASN A 121 23.01 -20.83 -14.71
CA ASN A 121 24.05 -20.02 -14.11
C ASN A 121 24.14 -18.66 -14.81
N TYR A 122 24.54 -17.66 -14.06
CA TYR A 122 24.76 -16.33 -14.58
C TYR A 122 25.97 -15.66 -13.92
N ARG A 123 26.54 -14.66 -14.60
CA ARG A 123 27.50 -13.71 -14.06
C ARG A 123 27.08 -12.29 -14.44
N LEU A 124 26.97 -11.42 -13.45
CA LEU A 124 26.62 -10.02 -13.63
C LEU A 124 27.84 -9.15 -13.40
N CYS A 125 28.11 -8.23 -14.34
CA CYS A 125 29.11 -7.18 -14.22
C CYS A 125 28.39 -5.83 -14.21
N VAL A 126 28.82 -4.95 -13.32
CA VAL A 126 28.19 -3.63 -13.09
C VAL A 126 29.23 -2.54 -13.39
N GLY A 127 28.85 -1.52 -14.16
CA GLY A 127 29.72 -0.39 -14.46
C GLY A 127 29.88 -0.08 -15.94
N LYS A 128 30.92 0.65 -16.29
CA LYS A 128 31.10 1.20 -17.65
C LYS A 128 31.68 0.23 -18.67
N THR A 129 32.26 -0.90 -18.23
CA THR A 129 32.91 -1.88 -19.10
C THR A 129 32.70 -3.30 -18.57
N ASN A 130 32.71 -4.27 -19.48
CA ASN A 130 32.63 -5.70 -19.15
C ASN A 130 34.00 -6.22 -18.66
N GLU A 131 34.63 -5.51 -17.74
CA GLU A 131 35.91 -5.89 -17.17
C GLU A 131 35.74 -6.81 -15.97
N SER A 132 36.64 -7.76 -15.83
CA SER A 132 36.56 -8.78 -14.76
C SER A 132 36.60 -8.19 -13.35
N SER A 133 37.15 -7.00 -13.17
CA SER A 133 37.20 -6.28 -11.90
C SER A 133 35.82 -5.79 -11.41
N ASN A 134 34.84 -5.66 -12.31
CA ASN A 134 33.48 -5.17 -12.03
C ASN A 134 32.46 -6.29 -12.03
N CYS A 135 32.89 -7.54 -12.13
CA CYS A 135 32.01 -8.70 -12.21
C CYS A 135 31.91 -9.41 -10.86
N GLY A 136 30.69 -9.78 -10.48
CA GLY A 136 30.44 -10.68 -9.35
C GLY A 136 30.88 -12.12 -9.63
N GLU A 137 30.81 -12.96 -8.62
CA GLU A 137 30.99 -14.40 -8.72
C GLU A 137 29.86 -15.03 -9.55
N VAL A 138 30.14 -16.21 -10.11
CA VAL A 138 29.10 -17.02 -10.77
C VAL A 138 28.04 -17.43 -9.75
N GLN A 139 26.79 -17.28 -10.12
CA GLN A 139 25.65 -17.62 -9.29
C GLN A 139 24.67 -18.51 -10.08
N THR A 140 23.94 -19.35 -9.34
CA THR A 140 22.82 -20.12 -9.92
C THR A 140 21.50 -19.38 -9.65
N LEU A 141 20.63 -19.31 -10.63
CA LEU A 141 19.40 -18.51 -10.57
C LEU A 141 18.45 -18.97 -9.47
N SER A 142 18.33 -20.29 -9.20
CA SER A 142 17.52 -20.85 -8.12
C SER A 142 17.94 -20.43 -6.71
N ASN A 143 19.19 -19.96 -6.53
CA ASN A 143 19.70 -19.51 -5.24
C ASN A 143 19.26 -18.08 -4.88
N LYS A 144 18.49 -17.44 -5.74
CA LYS A 144 18.02 -16.06 -5.55
C LYS A 144 16.55 -16.02 -5.14
N VAL A 145 16.28 -15.32 -4.06
CA VAL A 145 14.91 -15.02 -3.63
C VAL A 145 14.30 -14.08 -4.67
N ASP A 146 13.11 -14.40 -5.16
CA ASP A 146 12.39 -13.63 -6.18
C ASP A 146 13.22 -13.34 -7.44
N TYR A 147 14.23 -14.17 -7.70
CA TYR A 147 15.17 -14.02 -8.82
C TYR A 147 15.92 -12.68 -8.87
N VAL A 148 16.05 -11.98 -7.75
CA VAL A 148 16.79 -10.71 -7.64
C VAL A 148 18.29 -10.99 -7.73
N LEU A 149 18.93 -10.43 -8.75
CA LEU A 149 20.36 -10.59 -9.01
C LEU A 149 21.19 -9.56 -8.24
N TYR A 150 20.71 -8.32 -8.22
CA TYR A 150 21.46 -7.17 -7.73
C TYR A 150 20.54 -6.08 -7.19
N ASN A 151 21.00 -5.39 -6.17
CA ASN A 151 20.38 -4.18 -5.66
C ASN A 151 21.36 -3.03 -5.83
N ASP A 152 20.89 -1.90 -6.36
CA ASP A 152 21.72 -0.74 -6.62
C ASP A 152 20.97 0.56 -6.27
N ASN A 153 21.68 1.66 -6.38
CA ASN A 153 21.15 3.00 -6.16
C ASN A 153 21.58 3.90 -7.32
N LEU A 154 20.66 4.67 -7.84
CA LEU A 154 20.96 5.75 -8.78
C LEU A 154 20.72 7.08 -8.12
N SER A 155 21.66 7.99 -8.28
CA SER A 155 21.48 9.40 -7.91
C SER A 155 20.38 10.04 -8.76
N ASN A 156 20.04 11.29 -8.48
CA ASN A 156 19.02 12.01 -9.22
C ASN A 156 19.37 12.28 -10.69
N ASN A 157 18.36 12.51 -11.46
CA ASN A 157 18.29 13.08 -12.82
C ASN A 157 19.49 12.76 -13.74
N GLY A 158 19.32 11.74 -14.55
CA GLY A 158 20.26 11.35 -15.59
C GLY A 158 21.40 10.44 -15.13
N ASP A 159 21.40 10.00 -13.87
CA ASP A 159 22.34 8.97 -13.42
C ASP A 159 21.93 7.61 -13.99
N SER A 160 22.91 6.77 -14.28
CA SER A 160 22.68 5.48 -14.91
C SER A 160 23.74 4.47 -14.54
N THR A 161 23.33 3.20 -14.50
CA THR A 161 24.23 2.05 -14.33
C THR A 161 24.10 1.12 -15.53
N ILE A 162 25.24 0.71 -16.09
CA ILE A 162 25.30 -0.25 -17.19
C ILE A 162 25.56 -1.64 -16.62
N TYR A 163 24.79 -2.60 -17.09
CA TYR A 163 24.89 -3.99 -16.70
C TYR A 163 25.31 -4.85 -17.90
N TYR A 164 26.23 -5.80 -17.65
CA TYR A 164 26.64 -6.82 -18.58
C TYR A 164 26.35 -8.17 -17.95
N LEU A 165 25.45 -8.93 -18.56
CA LEU A 165 24.94 -10.18 -18.05
C LEU A 165 25.33 -11.33 -18.97
N LYS A 166 26.00 -12.34 -18.43
CA LYS A 166 26.21 -13.65 -19.09
C LYS A 166 25.30 -14.68 -18.44
N ILE A 167 24.69 -15.54 -19.28
CA ILE A 167 23.79 -16.60 -18.83
C ILE A 167 24.10 -17.86 -19.61
N TRP A 168 24.11 -19.00 -18.93
CA TRP A 168 24.31 -20.31 -19.58
C TRP A 168 23.61 -21.44 -18.81
N VAL A 169 23.50 -22.60 -19.45
CA VAL A 169 23.12 -23.85 -18.77
C VAL A 169 24.37 -24.47 -18.17
N ASN A 170 24.35 -24.74 -16.86
CA ASN A 170 25.48 -25.34 -16.17
C ASN A 170 25.67 -26.83 -16.53
N ASP A 171 26.85 -27.38 -16.25
CA ASP A 171 27.25 -28.75 -16.57
C ASP A 171 26.56 -29.83 -15.71
N ASN A 172 25.82 -29.45 -14.67
CA ASN A 172 24.98 -30.35 -13.90
C ASN A 172 23.64 -30.69 -14.60
N TYR A 173 23.38 -30.09 -15.77
CA TYR A 173 22.16 -30.37 -16.53
C TYR A 173 22.11 -31.83 -16.96
N PRO A 174 20.97 -32.56 -16.75
CA PRO A 174 20.87 -33.99 -17.08
C PRO A 174 21.07 -34.27 -18.58
N THR A 175 22.08 -35.05 -18.92
CA THR A 175 22.44 -35.44 -20.32
C THR A 175 21.42 -36.35 -20.98
N THR A 176 20.44 -36.87 -20.24
CA THR A 176 19.38 -37.79 -20.76
C THR A 176 18.23 -37.05 -21.44
N GLU A 177 18.17 -35.73 -21.39
CA GLU A 177 17.12 -34.96 -22.02
C GLU A 177 17.48 -34.62 -23.49
N THR A 178 16.80 -35.27 -24.41
CA THR A 178 17.03 -35.14 -25.87
C THR A 178 16.23 -34.02 -26.55
N SER A 179 15.40 -33.26 -25.81
CA SER A 179 14.59 -32.19 -26.40
C SER A 179 15.39 -30.88 -26.47
N THR A 180 15.19 -30.09 -27.52
CA THR A 180 15.72 -28.75 -27.66
C THR A 180 15.22 -27.90 -26.49
N LYS A 181 16.12 -27.43 -25.63
CA LYS A 181 15.79 -26.60 -24.51
C LYS A 181 16.14 -25.14 -24.79
N ALA A 182 15.33 -24.25 -24.31
CA ALA A 182 15.56 -22.81 -24.44
C ALA A 182 15.50 -22.14 -23.08
N ILE A 183 16.44 -21.25 -22.83
CA ILE A 183 16.35 -20.28 -21.75
C ILE A 183 15.56 -19.09 -22.28
N ASN A 184 14.48 -18.74 -21.58
CA ASN A 184 13.67 -17.58 -21.85
C ASN A 184 13.43 -16.83 -20.54
N LEU A 185 14.11 -15.71 -20.36
CA LEU A 185 14.08 -14.89 -19.16
C LEU A 185 13.70 -13.46 -19.53
N ASN A 186 13.04 -12.77 -18.61
CA ASN A 186 12.81 -11.33 -18.69
C ASN A 186 13.71 -10.62 -17.69
N VAL A 187 14.35 -9.54 -18.10
CA VAL A 187 15.00 -8.62 -17.17
C VAL A 187 13.94 -7.72 -16.56
N GLY A 188 13.86 -7.70 -15.23
CA GLY A 188 13.01 -6.82 -14.46
C GLY A 188 13.84 -5.82 -13.67
N VAL A 189 13.36 -4.57 -13.57
CA VAL A 189 13.91 -3.56 -12.66
C VAL A 189 12.76 -3.01 -11.84
N GLU A 190 12.92 -3.06 -10.52
CA GLU A 190 11.91 -2.59 -9.57
C GLU A 190 12.52 -1.55 -8.65
N ALA A 191 11.91 -0.35 -8.60
CA ALA A 191 12.27 0.68 -7.62
C ALA A 191 11.83 0.23 -6.23
N LYS A 192 12.77 0.23 -5.27
CA LYS A 192 12.51 -0.27 -3.92
C LYS A 192 12.20 0.81 -2.89
N ASN A 193 12.80 1.99 -3.01
CA ASN A 193 12.56 3.11 -2.11
C ASN A 193 13.17 4.39 -2.66
N VAL A 194 12.47 5.49 -2.51
CA VAL A 194 12.97 6.84 -2.78
C VAL A 194 13.67 7.37 -1.50
N LYS A 195 14.73 6.69 -1.04
CA LYS A 195 15.45 7.11 0.17
C LYS A 195 16.27 8.38 0.00
N GLY A 196 16.58 8.76 -1.25
CA GLY A 196 17.36 9.96 -1.55
C GLY A 196 16.72 11.23 -1.01
N GLU A 197 15.40 11.27 -0.92
CA GLU A 197 14.66 12.40 -0.40
C GLU A 197 14.91 12.68 1.07
N LEU A 198 15.12 11.63 1.86
CA LEU A 198 15.36 11.75 3.30
C LEU A 198 16.79 12.20 3.64
N THR A 199 17.71 12.16 2.69
CA THR A 199 19.07 12.70 2.81
C THR A 199 19.20 14.09 2.20
N ASN A 200 18.30 14.48 1.30
CA ASN A 200 18.27 15.79 0.66
C ASN A 200 17.69 16.85 1.60
N THR A 201 18.52 17.66 2.23
CA THR A 201 18.07 18.69 3.17
C THR A 201 17.25 19.84 2.54
N ASN A 202 17.09 19.88 1.22
CA ASN A 202 16.21 20.81 0.54
C ASN A 202 14.77 20.29 0.48
N THR A 203 14.53 18.97 0.61
CA THR A 203 13.18 18.43 0.76
C THR A 203 12.69 18.58 2.19
N LEU A 204 11.36 18.54 2.36
CA LEU A 204 10.75 18.67 3.69
C LEU A 204 11.15 17.49 4.60
N GLY A 205 11.09 16.25 4.09
CA GLY A 205 11.46 15.05 4.83
C GLY A 205 12.94 15.05 5.23
N GLY A 206 13.82 15.35 4.27
CA GLY A 206 15.26 15.43 4.50
C GLY A 206 15.63 16.54 5.48
N ARG A 207 14.99 17.71 5.40
CA ARG A 207 15.19 18.80 6.36
C ARG A 207 14.84 18.37 7.78
N ILE A 208 13.71 17.73 7.98
CA ILE A 208 13.24 17.27 9.29
C ILE A 208 14.21 16.26 9.90
N LEU A 209 14.64 15.25 9.14
CA LEU A 209 15.51 14.18 9.63
C LEU A 209 16.96 14.62 9.86
N ASN A 210 17.37 15.74 9.27
CA ASN A 210 18.72 16.30 9.45
C ASN A 210 18.73 17.59 10.31
N ASP A 211 17.59 17.98 10.89
CA ASP A 211 17.52 19.14 11.79
C ASP A 211 18.08 18.79 13.16
N SER A 212 19.21 19.40 13.53
CA SER A 212 19.89 19.16 14.82
C SER A 212 19.05 19.52 16.05
N ARG A 213 17.97 20.29 15.86
CA ARG A 213 17.01 20.66 16.94
C ARG A 213 16.01 19.53 17.22
N ILE A 214 15.86 18.58 16.30
CA ILE A 214 14.91 17.46 16.38
C ILE A 214 15.66 16.20 16.80
N THR A 215 15.35 15.67 17.97
CA THR A 215 15.93 14.41 18.43
C THR A 215 15.33 13.23 17.68
N ILE A 216 16.16 12.36 17.10
CA ILE A 216 15.72 11.07 16.57
C ILE A 216 15.99 10.00 17.63
N ASN A 217 14.91 9.47 18.22
CA ASN A 217 14.99 8.50 19.30
C ASN A 217 15.23 7.09 18.75
N LYS A 218 16.03 6.31 19.49
CA LYS A 218 16.32 4.89 19.20
C LYS A 218 15.51 3.93 20.06
N ASP A 219 14.96 4.43 21.16
CA ASP A 219 14.21 3.64 22.14
C ASP A 219 12.74 3.48 21.72
N VAL A 220 12.09 2.44 22.24
CA VAL A 220 10.64 2.26 22.11
C VAL A 220 9.92 3.19 23.06
N PRO A 221 8.94 3.99 22.60
CA PRO A 221 8.20 4.89 23.49
C PRO A 221 7.33 4.15 24.49
N ASP A 222 7.10 4.78 25.64
CA ASP A 222 6.18 4.27 26.64
C ASP A 222 4.73 4.61 26.25
N PHE A 223 3.95 3.57 25.93
CA PHE A 223 2.53 3.69 25.60
C PHE A 223 1.58 3.39 26.77
N SER A 224 2.11 3.27 27.99
CA SER A 224 1.29 3.10 29.21
C SER A 224 0.73 4.41 29.76
N LYS A 225 1.16 5.53 29.23
CA LYS A 225 0.80 6.88 29.67
C LYS A 225 0.83 7.89 28.53
N VAL A 226 0.30 9.08 28.79
CA VAL A 226 0.41 10.25 27.92
C VAL A 226 1.86 10.73 27.81
N GLU A 227 2.20 11.33 26.65
CA GLU A 227 3.50 11.99 26.47
C GLU A 227 3.31 13.51 26.46
N THR A 228 3.85 14.17 27.45
CA THR A 228 3.68 15.62 27.66
C THR A 228 4.94 16.45 27.36
N THR A 229 6.07 15.77 27.17
CA THR A 229 7.36 16.40 26.92
C THR A 229 7.72 16.40 25.44
N GLU A 230 8.67 17.24 25.06
CA GLU A 230 9.22 17.22 23.70
C GLU A 230 10.13 16.00 23.54
N LYS A 231 9.75 15.10 22.61
CA LYS A 231 10.48 13.86 22.36
C LYS A 231 11.11 13.80 20.97
N GLY A 232 10.72 14.69 20.06
CA GLY A 232 11.18 14.63 18.66
C GLY A 232 10.53 13.47 17.89
N ILE A 233 11.35 12.71 17.20
CA ILE A 233 10.93 11.67 16.23
C ILE A 233 11.31 10.28 16.74
N TYR A 234 10.42 9.31 16.49
CA TYR A 234 10.64 7.88 16.67
C TYR A 234 10.53 7.14 15.34
N LYS A 235 11.07 5.92 15.27
CA LYS A 235 10.90 5.00 14.15
C LYS A 235 9.82 3.97 14.47
N ALA A 236 9.08 3.58 13.46
CA ALA A 236 8.17 2.41 13.47
C ALA A 236 8.10 1.84 12.05
N GLU A 237 7.29 0.81 11.85
CA GLU A 237 6.99 0.25 10.54
C GLU A 237 5.54 0.56 10.17
N ASP A 238 5.31 1.02 8.93
CA ASP A 238 3.99 1.11 8.30
C ASP A 238 3.87 0.11 7.13
N ASP A 239 2.83 0.22 6.34
CA ASP A 239 2.57 -0.68 5.21
C ASP A 239 3.55 -0.48 4.04
N TYR A 240 4.31 0.62 4.03
CA TYR A 240 5.31 0.95 3.02
C TYR A 240 6.75 0.72 3.49
N GLY A 241 6.98 0.48 4.78
CA GLY A 241 8.30 0.25 5.38
C GLY A 241 8.56 1.11 6.61
N THR A 242 9.81 1.53 6.80
CA THR A 242 10.19 2.33 7.98
C THR A 242 9.60 3.74 7.92
N THR A 243 8.79 4.10 8.89
CA THR A 243 8.17 5.41 9.08
C THR A 243 8.81 6.17 10.24
N TYR A 244 8.80 7.50 10.16
CA TYR A 244 9.36 8.40 11.19
C TYR A 244 8.26 9.33 11.69
N TYR A 245 7.90 9.28 12.97
CA TYR A 245 6.75 10.00 13.51
C TYR A 245 7.11 10.88 14.69
N PHE A 246 6.45 12.02 14.81
CA PHE A 246 6.57 12.94 15.93
C PHE A 246 5.79 12.44 17.16
N ARG A 247 6.36 12.61 18.37
CA ARG A 247 5.70 12.27 19.64
C ARG A 247 5.86 13.37 20.69
N GLY A 248 4.79 13.61 21.45
CA GLY A 248 4.75 14.58 22.57
C GLY A 248 4.61 16.02 22.12
N LYS A 249 5.12 16.94 22.91
CA LYS A 249 5.16 18.36 22.55
C LYS A 249 6.16 18.57 21.41
N GLN A 250 5.76 19.29 20.36
CA GLN A 250 6.61 19.57 19.22
C GLN A 250 6.62 21.04 18.87
N SER A 251 7.83 21.56 18.67
CA SER A 251 8.06 22.97 18.34
C SER A 251 8.38 23.20 16.87
N TYR A 252 8.77 22.15 16.10
CA TYR A 252 9.37 22.26 14.76
C TYR A 252 8.65 21.43 13.70
N ASN A 253 7.34 21.25 13.81
CA ASN A 253 6.56 20.45 12.86
C ASN A 253 5.39 21.21 12.22
N TYR A 254 5.52 22.54 12.06
CA TYR A 254 4.53 23.36 11.35
C TYR A 254 4.90 23.55 9.89
N VAL A 255 3.89 23.44 9.02
CA VAL A 255 3.99 23.68 7.58
C VAL A 255 2.90 24.66 7.15
N SER A 256 3.25 25.64 6.33
CA SER A 256 2.32 26.49 5.61
C SER A 256 2.17 25.96 4.18
N PHE A 257 0.97 25.50 3.83
CA PHE A 257 0.65 24.94 2.52
C PHE A 257 -0.81 25.19 2.19
N ALA A 258 -1.10 25.55 0.95
CA ALA A 258 -2.46 25.85 0.47
C ALA A 258 -3.19 26.87 1.35
N ASP A 259 -2.51 27.95 1.72
CA ASP A 259 -2.99 29.03 2.59
C ASP A 259 -3.49 28.58 3.98
N LYS A 260 -2.96 27.47 4.44
CA LYS A 260 -3.34 26.88 5.72
C LYS A 260 -2.10 26.44 6.52
N ILE A 261 -2.26 26.36 7.84
CA ILE A 261 -1.24 25.82 8.74
C ILE A 261 -1.54 24.35 9.02
N TRP A 262 -0.52 23.53 8.85
CA TRP A 262 -0.54 22.09 9.04
C TRP A 262 0.46 21.66 10.10
N ARG A 263 0.19 20.50 10.72
CA ARG A 263 1.15 19.81 11.57
C ARG A 263 1.66 18.57 10.85
N ILE A 264 2.98 18.41 10.82
CA ILE A 264 3.59 17.18 10.32
C ILE A 264 3.35 16.09 11.39
N VAL A 265 2.75 14.98 10.96
CA VAL A 265 2.48 13.81 11.81
C VAL A 265 3.61 12.81 11.72
N ARG A 266 3.97 12.44 10.47
CA ARG A 266 5.02 11.47 10.18
C ARG A 266 5.54 11.59 8.75
N ILE A 267 6.70 11.04 8.52
CA ILE A 267 7.23 10.68 7.21
C ILE A 267 6.89 9.21 7.02
N ASN A 268 6.07 8.89 6.02
CA ASN A 268 5.62 7.54 5.72
C ASN A 268 6.78 6.68 5.20
N GLY A 269 6.61 5.35 5.16
CA GLY A 269 7.63 4.44 4.67
C GLY A 269 7.96 4.58 3.17
N ASP A 270 7.06 5.20 2.38
CA ASP A 270 7.28 5.61 0.98
C ASP A 270 7.97 6.97 0.84
N GLY A 271 8.32 7.63 1.95
CA GLY A 271 8.94 8.96 1.98
C GLY A 271 7.94 10.12 1.93
N SER A 272 6.67 9.90 1.59
CA SER A 272 5.63 10.93 1.61
C SER A 272 5.39 11.44 3.04
N ILE A 273 4.84 12.67 3.18
CA ILE A 273 4.76 13.33 4.48
C ILE A 273 3.31 13.54 4.89
N ARG A 274 2.88 12.82 5.93
CA ARG A 274 1.54 12.94 6.52
C ARG A 274 1.39 14.26 7.26
N LEU A 275 0.43 15.07 6.79
CA LEU A 275 0.01 16.31 7.41
C LEU A 275 -1.41 16.19 7.97
N VAL A 276 -1.68 16.93 9.04
CA VAL A 276 -3.04 17.18 9.54
C VAL A 276 -3.26 18.69 9.69
N LEU A 277 -4.43 19.16 9.28
CA LEU A 277 -4.78 20.59 9.43
C LEU A 277 -4.68 21.01 10.90
N ASP A 278 -3.98 22.09 11.22
CA ASP A 278 -3.80 22.54 12.63
C ASP A 278 -5.10 23.07 13.24
N SER A 279 -6.00 23.62 12.44
CA SER A 279 -7.35 24.00 12.80
C SER A 279 -8.38 22.91 12.46
N VAL A 280 -9.64 23.16 12.72
CA VAL A 280 -10.75 22.37 12.19
C VAL A 280 -11.20 22.93 10.83
N ALA A 281 -11.71 22.06 9.96
CA ALA A 281 -12.27 22.46 8.68
C ALA A 281 -13.74 22.85 8.80
N ASP A 282 -14.52 22.02 9.48
CA ASP A 282 -15.94 22.20 9.73
C ASP A 282 -16.41 21.17 10.79
N THR A 283 -17.72 21.10 11.04
CA THR A 283 -18.35 20.11 11.91
C THR A 283 -19.39 19.30 11.15
N THR A 284 -19.43 17.98 11.36
CA THR A 284 -20.38 17.07 10.73
C THR A 284 -20.52 15.78 11.53
N ALA A 285 -21.56 14.99 11.25
CA ALA A 285 -21.63 13.61 11.69
C ALA A 285 -20.61 12.77 10.93
N PHE A 286 -20.06 11.73 11.56
CA PHE A 286 -19.27 10.73 10.84
C PHE A 286 -20.16 10.00 9.82
N ASN A 287 -21.36 9.59 10.28
CA ASN A 287 -22.44 9.12 9.42
C ASN A 287 -23.78 9.57 9.99
N THR A 288 -24.72 9.99 9.15
CA THR A 288 -26.06 10.42 9.58
C THR A 288 -26.94 9.27 10.04
N SER A 289 -26.60 8.04 9.68
CA SER A 289 -27.22 6.81 10.18
C SER A 289 -26.26 6.09 11.14
N TYR A 290 -26.83 5.31 12.08
CA TYR A 290 -26.05 4.79 13.23
C TYR A 290 -26.43 3.38 13.69
N ASN A 291 -27.52 2.81 13.20
CA ASN A 291 -28.17 1.62 13.76
C ASN A 291 -27.75 0.30 13.11
N ASP A 292 -26.54 0.26 12.55
CA ASP A 292 -25.95 -0.92 11.91
C ASP A 292 -24.42 -0.87 12.01
N ASN A 293 -23.76 -2.03 11.99
CA ASN A 293 -22.30 -2.13 11.93
C ASN A 293 -21.68 -1.46 10.69
N ALA A 294 -22.41 -1.36 9.59
CA ALA A 294 -21.95 -0.70 8.37
C ALA A 294 -21.50 0.75 8.60
N TYR A 295 -22.15 1.45 9.52
CA TYR A 295 -21.96 2.89 9.69
C TYR A 295 -20.65 3.32 10.40
N VAL A 296 -19.82 2.37 10.84
CA VAL A 296 -18.43 2.67 11.25
C VAL A 296 -17.49 2.82 10.06
N GLY A 297 -17.95 2.51 8.84
CA GLY A 297 -17.13 2.60 7.63
C GLY A 297 -16.97 4.02 7.12
N TYR A 298 -15.75 4.38 6.73
CA TYR A 298 -15.45 5.53 5.89
C TYR A 298 -16.19 5.43 4.55
N MET A 299 -16.21 4.21 4.00
CA MET A 299 -17.24 3.73 3.08
C MET A 299 -17.81 2.41 3.61
N TYR A 300 -19.02 2.08 3.20
CA TYR A 300 -19.71 0.89 3.68
C TYR A 300 -20.53 0.22 2.57
N GLY A 301 -20.93 -1.02 2.82
CA GLY A 301 -21.78 -1.81 1.94
C GLY A 301 -23.24 -1.79 2.37
N MET A 302 -23.80 -2.98 2.57
CA MET A 302 -25.21 -3.17 2.88
C MET A 302 -25.47 -3.22 4.38
N THR A 303 -26.54 -2.55 4.82
CA THR A 303 -27.08 -2.67 6.17
C THR A 303 -28.02 -3.86 6.30
N GLY A 304 -28.38 -4.22 7.53
CA GLY A 304 -29.39 -5.26 7.82
C GLY A 304 -28.91 -6.69 7.52
N GLN A 305 -27.61 -6.93 7.41
CA GLN A 305 -27.08 -8.24 7.13
C GLN A 305 -27.31 -9.23 8.29
N THR A 306 -27.57 -10.48 7.93
CA THR A 306 -27.78 -11.61 8.85
C THR A 306 -26.88 -12.78 8.45
N SER A 307 -26.79 -13.81 9.28
CA SER A 307 -25.97 -14.99 8.99
C SER A 307 -26.35 -15.76 7.71
N SER A 308 -27.53 -15.52 7.17
CA SER A 308 -28.00 -16.12 5.91
C SER A 308 -27.56 -15.37 4.65
N ASN A 309 -27.01 -14.18 4.78
CA ASN A 309 -26.58 -13.34 3.66
C ASN A 309 -25.15 -13.68 3.23
N THR A 310 -25.01 -14.64 2.34
CA THR A 310 -23.71 -15.10 1.83
C THR A 310 -23.68 -15.07 0.30
N ASN A 311 -22.50 -14.89 -0.28
CA ASN A 311 -22.28 -14.94 -1.73
C ASN A 311 -23.20 -13.96 -2.50
N GLN A 312 -23.09 -12.68 -2.18
CA GLN A 312 -23.89 -11.62 -2.77
C GLN A 312 -23.02 -10.72 -3.68
N CYS A 313 -23.58 -10.35 -4.83
CA CYS A 313 -23.05 -9.25 -5.62
C CYS A 313 -23.64 -7.94 -5.11
N ILE A 314 -22.81 -7.03 -4.66
CA ILE A 314 -23.22 -5.74 -4.11
C ILE A 314 -22.89 -4.63 -5.10
N LYS A 315 -23.84 -3.78 -5.39
CA LYS A 315 -23.67 -2.59 -6.24
C LYS A 315 -24.35 -1.38 -5.65
N LEU A 316 -24.04 -0.22 -6.19
CA LEU A 316 -24.77 1.01 -5.87
C LEU A 316 -26.14 0.97 -6.56
N ASN A 317 -27.17 1.39 -5.87
CA ASN A 317 -28.51 1.50 -6.48
C ASN A 317 -28.52 2.56 -7.60
N SER A 318 -29.55 2.56 -8.42
CA SER A 318 -29.67 3.49 -9.56
C SER A 318 -29.70 4.97 -9.16
N ALA A 319 -30.04 5.28 -7.92
CA ALA A 319 -30.03 6.64 -7.37
C ALA A 319 -28.64 7.06 -6.85
N GLY A 320 -27.68 6.13 -6.77
CA GLY A 320 -26.33 6.42 -6.23
C GLY A 320 -26.28 6.66 -4.72
N THR A 321 -27.27 6.20 -3.96
CA THR A 321 -27.45 6.58 -2.54
C THR A 321 -27.34 5.42 -1.54
N ALA A 322 -27.51 4.18 -2.00
CA ALA A 322 -27.49 3.00 -1.14
C ALA A 322 -26.91 1.78 -1.87
N ALA A 323 -26.36 0.85 -1.12
CA ALA A 323 -25.96 -0.45 -1.64
C ALA A 323 -27.18 -1.36 -1.78
N GLU A 324 -27.21 -2.15 -2.86
CA GLU A 324 -28.25 -3.16 -3.13
C GLU A 324 -27.63 -4.45 -3.65
N VAL A 325 -28.35 -5.57 -3.51
CA VAL A 325 -27.94 -6.85 -4.08
C VAL A 325 -28.28 -6.87 -5.58
N ASP A 326 -27.29 -7.15 -6.40
CA ASP A 326 -27.51 -7.48 -7.81
C ASP A 326 -27.94 -8.94 -7.94
N THR A 327 -29.24 -9.16 -8.11
CA THR A 327 -29.80 -10.50 -8.24
C THR A 327 -29.59 -11.13 -9.62
N THR A 328 -29.03 -10.38 -10.58
CA THR A 328 -28.76 -10.84 -11.95
C THR A 328 -27.39 -11.51 -12.02
N ASN A 329 -26.40 -10.95 -11.32
CA ASN A 329 -25.01 -11.42 -11.33
C ASN A 329 -24.72 -12.23 -10.06
N THR A 330 -24.99 -13.54 -10.11
CA THR A 330 -24.99 -14.43 -8.94
C THR A 330 -23.67 -15.18 -8.72
N THR A 331 -22.64 -14.88 -9.49
CA THR A 331 -21.28 -15.42 -9.33
C THR A 331 -20.28 -14.30 -9.20
N GLU A 332 -19.15 -14.57 -8.56
CA GLU A 332 -18.10 -13.58 -8.35
C GLU A 332 -17.61 -12.95 -9.65
N ASP A 333 -17.28 -13.77 -10.65
CA ASP A 333 -16.82 -13.29 -11.97
C ASP A 333 -17.86 -12.42 -12.69
N ALA A 334 -19.12 -12.82 -12.65
CA ALA A 334 -20.21 -12.04 -13.25
C ALA A 334 -20.42 -10.71 -12.53
N CYS A 335 -20.34 -10.72 -11.19
CA CYS A 335 -20.45 -9.54 -10.36
C CYS A 335 -19.36 -8.51 -10.67
N ILE A 336 -18.10 -8.95 -10.65
CA ILE A 336 -16.93 -8.08 -10.92
C ILE A 336 -16.98 -7.55 -12.36
N SER A 337 -17.32 -8.40 -13.33
CA SER A 337 -17.49 -8.00 -14.74
C SER A 337 -18.59 -6.97 -14.96
N ALA A 338 -19.61 -6.98 -14.11
CA ALA A 338 -20.71 -6.00 -14.11
C ALA A 338 -20.39 -4.72 -13.30
N GLY A 339 -19.17 -4.58 -12.75
CA GLY A 339 -18.77 -3.45 -11.93
C GLY A 339 -19.30 -3.49 -10.48
N GLY A 340 -19.82 -4.63 -10.04
CA GLY A 340 -20.20 -4.88 -8.66
C GLY A 340 -19.00 -5.35 -7.82
N LYS A 341 -19.21 -5.41 -6.50
CA LYS A 341 -18.25 -5.97 -5.54
C LYS A 341 -18.82 -7.26 -4.94
N TRP A 342 -18.04 -8.34 -4.98
CA TRP A 342 -18.45 -9.63 -4.45
C TRP A 342 -18.28 -9.67 -2.93
N ALA A 343 -19.30 -10.17 -2.24
CA ALA A 343 -19.31 -10.35 -0.80
C ALA A 343 -19.61 -11.81 -0.44
N ALA A 344 -18.60 -12.56 -0.01
CA ALA A 344 -18.73 -13.97 0.33
C ALA A 344 -19.47 -14.18 1.67
N THR A 345 -19.33 -13.24 2.59
CA THR A 345 -19.87 -13.31 3.95
C THR A 345 -20.74 -12.09 4.28
N PRO A 346 -21.59 -12.16 5.33
CA PRO A 346 -22.34 -11.00 5.81
C PRO A 346 -21.43 -9.84 6.25
N TYR A 347 -20.24 -10.15 6.78
CA TYR A 347 -19.23 -9.16 7.11
C TYR A 347 -18.75 -8.43 5.85
N ASP A 348 -18.40 -9.16 4.79
CA ASP A 348 -17.99 -8.57 3.53
C ASP A 348 -19.09 -7.67 2.97
N ALA A 349 -20.34 -8.16 2.92
CA ALA A 349 -21.46 -7.38 2.43
C ALA A 349 -21.70 -6.08 3.21
N THR A 350 -21.42 -6.08 4.51
CA THR A 350 -21.51 -4.90 5.39
C THR A 350 -20.39 -3.90 5.13
N HIS A 351 -19.16 -4.39 4.89
CA HIS A 351 -17.96 -3.56 4.88
C HIS A 351 -17.37 -3.29 3.51
N VAL A 352 -17.88 -3.92 2.44
CA VAL A 352 -17.47 -3.59 1.07
C VAL A 352 -17.76 -2.11 0.77
N ASN A 353 -16.77 -1.43 0.18
CA ASN A 353 -16.83 0.01 -0.02
C ASN A 353 -17.71 0.37 -1.23
N ILE A 354 -18.98 0.64 -1.03
CA ILE A 354 -19.96 1.00 -2.06
C ILE A 354 -20.57 2.39 -1.80
N VAL A 355 -20.95 2.66 -0.54
CA VAL A 355 -21.62 3.90 -0.15
C VAL A 355 -20.68 4.76 0.67
N GLU A 356 -20.56 6.01 0.31
CA GLU A 356 -19.76 6.98 1.05
C GLU A 356 -20.45 7.45 2.33
N SER A 357 -19.70 7.48 3.43
CA SER A 357 -20.16 8.09 4.68
C SER A 357 -20.30 9.61 4.54
N THR A 358 -20.97 10.23 5.52
CA THR A 358 -21.12 11.69 5.56
C THR A 358 -19.76 12.39 5.68
N ILE A 359 -18.88 11.86 6.53
CA ILE A 359 -17.53 12.44 6.74
C ILE A 359 -16.68 12.36 5.47
N LYS A 360 -16.74 11.24 4.70
CA LYS A 360 -16.01 11.13 3.43
C LYS A 360 -16.46 12.21 2.44
N LYS A 361 -17.76 12.38 2.25
CA LYS A 361 -18.30 13.43 1.36
C LYS A 361 -17.87 14.83 1.79
N SER A 362 -17.82 15.08 3.09
CA SER A 362 -17.36 16.38 3.62
C SER A 362 -15.88 16.61 3.35
N LEU A 363 -15.04 15.57 3.47
CA LEU A 363 -13.61 15.63 3.16
C LEU A 363 -13.37 15.82 1.67
N ASP A 364 -14.08 15.11 0.80
CA ASP A 364 -13.97 15.26 -0.65
C ASP A 364 -14.36 16.67 -1.09
N THR A 365 -15.46 17.20 -0.56
CA THR A 365 -15.88 18.59 -0.81
C THR A 365 -14.84 19.60 -0.33
N TRP A 366 -14.26 19.36 0.83
CA TRP A 366 -13.21 20.22 1.36
C TRP A 366 -11.94 20.17 0.48
N TYR A 367 -11.50 18.99 0.02
CA TYR A 367 -10.37 18.83 -0.88
C TYR A 367 -10.60 19.55 -2.21
N GLU A 368 -11.77 19.36 -2.79
CA GLU A 368 -12.16 20.02 -4.05
C GLU A 368 -12.05 21.54 -3.96
N ASN A 369 -12.50 22.13 -2.86
CA ASN A 369 -12.52 23.57 -2.66
C ASN A 369 -11.16 24.17 -2.26
N ASN A 370 -10.24 23.39 -1.68
CA ASN A 370 -9.02 23.93 -1.08
C ASN A 370 -7.73 23.42 -1.71
N ILE A 371 -7.72 22.22 -2.33
CA ILE A 371 -6.47 21.57 -2.79
C ILE A 371 -6.51 21.30 -4.30
N LYS A 372 -7.60 20.75 -4.83
CA LYS A 372 -7.69 20.14 -6.15
C LYS A 372 -7.10 21.01 -7.27
N THR A 373 -7.48 22.29 -7.33
CA THR A 373 -7.17 23.14 -8.48
C THR A 373 -5.71 23.57 -8.54
N ASN A 374 -5.11 23.89 -7.40
CA ASN A 374 -3.80 24.56 -7.37
C ASN A 374 -2.70 23.73 -6.70
N TYR A 375 -3.05 22.67 -5.99
CA TYR A 375 -2.11 21.99 -5.09
C TYR A 375 -2.10 20.46 -5.23
N SER A 376 -2.93 19.87 -6.10
CA SER A 376 -3.00 18.41 -6.30
C SER A 376 -1.67 17.79 -6.70
N ASP A 377 -0.85 18.52 -7.47
CA ASP A 377 0.45 18.02 -7.95
C ASP A 377 1.48 17.77 -6.84
N TYR A 378 1.25 18.34 -5.66
CA TYR A 378 2.10 18.16 -4.48
C TYR A 378 1.61 17.04 -3.54
N ILE A 379 0.44 16.45 -3.82
CA ILE A 379 -0.20 15.46 -2.96
C ILE A 379 0.15 14.04 -3.44
N ALA A 380 0.57 13.20 -2.50
CA ALA A 380 0.79 11.78 -2.71
C ALA A 380 -0.47 10.98 -2.40
N ASP A 381 -0.74 9.95 -3.21
CA ASP A 381 -1.80 8.98 -2.96
C ASP A 381 -1.32 7.88 -2.01
N THR A 382 -1.08 8.26 -0.75
CA THR A 382 -0.63 7.36 0.30
C THR A 382 -1.80 6.94 1.18
N LEU A 383 -1.80 5.68 1.58
CA LEU A 383 -2.84 4.98 2.33
C LEU A 383 -3.41 5.77 3.52
N PHE A 384 -4.75 5.88 3.57
CA PHE A 384 -5.53 6.21 4.77
C PHE A 384 -6.20 4.95 5.32
N CYS A 385 -6.03 4.69 6.61
CA CYS A 385 -6.54 3.49 7.26
C CYS A 385 -7.89 3.74 7.95
N ASN A 386 -8.91 2.94 7.57
CA ASN A 386 -10.16 2.78 8.34
C ASN A 386 -10.27 1.30 8.72
N ASP A 387 -9.50 0.89 9.75
CA ASP A 387 -9.30 -0.51 10.14
C ASP A 387 -10.59 -1.14 10.67
N LYS A 388 -11.32 -1.85 9.82
CA LYS A 388 -12.56 -2.56 10.14
C LYS A 388 -12.33 -3.97 10.67
N THR A 389 -11.08 -4.36 10.93
CA THR A 389 -10.75 -5.68 11.51
C THR A 389 -11.46 -5.86 12.85
N LEU A 390 -12.02 -7.03 13.05
CA LEU A 390 -12.70 -7.37 14.28
C LEU A 390 -11.71 -7.56 15.43
N ALA A 391 -12.07 -7.07 16.60
CA ALA A 391 -11.36 -7.40 17.83
C ALA A 391 -11.45 -8.90 18.14
N SER A 392 -10.50 -9.43 18.88
CA SER A 392 -10.54 -10.81 19.33
C SER A 392 -11.77 -11.07 20.21
N SER A 393 -12.28 -12.32 20.20
CA SER A 393 -13.45 -12.72 20.99
C SER A 393 -13.28 -12.56 22.50
N SER A 394 -12.08 -12.24 22.96
CA SER A 394 -11.76 -12.04 24.38
C SER A 394 -12.16 -10.65 24.92
N ILE A 395 -12.60 -9.73 24.07
CA ILE A 395 -13.01 -8.39 24.48
C ILE A 395 -14.50 -8.38 24.86
N GLY A 396 -14.77 -8.21 26.15
CA GLY A 396 -16.11 -8.11 26.69
C GLY A 396 -16.93 -9.41 26.60
N SER A 397 -17.65 -9.75 27.62
CA SER A 397 -18.45 -10.99 27.73
C SER A 397 -19.63 -11.06 26.74
N SER A 398 -19.89 -10.00 25.96
CA SER A 398 -21.00 -9.90 25.00
C SER A 398 -20.55 -9.53 23.58
N ASN A 399 -19.26 -9.57 23.29
CA ASN A 399 -18.77 -9.36 21.93
C ASN A 399 -19.03 -10.62 21.09
N THR A 400 -19.85 -10.51 20.07
CA THR A 400 -20.07 -11.58 19.10
C THR A 400 -19.03 -11.60 18.00
N ALA A 401 -18.23 -10.53 17.87
CA ALA A 401 -17.18 -10.37 16.87
C ALA A 401 -17.63 -10.67 15.42
N LEU A 402 -18.92 -10.37 15.10
CA LEU A 402 -19.49 -10.70 13.79
C LEU A 402 -19.38 -9.56 12.78
N GLY A 403 -19.41 -8.30 13.24
CA GLY A 403 -19.18 -7.12 12.42
C GLY A 403 -20.26 -6.80 11.38
N TYR A 404 -21.47 -7.34 11.51
CA TYR A 404 -22.55 -7.07 10.57
C TYR A 404 -23.91 -6.89 11.27
N GLY A 405 -24.83 -6.19 10.60
CA GLY A 405 -26.17 -5.94 11.08
C GLY A 405 -26.16 -5.31 12.48
N THR A 406 -27.04 -5.78 13.37
CA THR A 406 -27.16 -5.28 14.74
C THR A 406 -26.39 -6.11 15.79
N ASN A 407 -25.41 -6.91 15.35
CA ASN A 407 -24.58 -7.70 16.27
C ASN A 407 -23.61 -6.80 17.03
N LYS A 408 -23.55 -6.94 18.35
CA LYS A 408 -22.54 -6.24 19.16
C LYS A 408 -21.15 -6.60 18.67
N THR A 409 -20.34 -5.61 18.38
CA THR A 409 -19.02 -5.80 17.78
C THR A 409 -18.05 -4.80 18.35
N TYR A 410 -16.84 -5.23 18.65
CA TYR A 410 -15.67 -4.36 18.88
C TYR A 410 -14.69 -4.52 17.72
N TYR A 411 -14.08 -3.40 17.32
CA TYR A 411 -13.08 -3.38 16.26
C TYR A 411 -11.67 -3.38 16.86
N ALA A 412 -10.68 -3.82 16.09
CA ALA A 412 -9.32 -4.07 16.57
C ALA A 412 -8.64 -2.84 17.20
N SER A 413 -8.97 -1.62 16.75
CA SER A 413 -8.48 -0.38 17.36
C SER A 413 -8.86 -0.28 18.85
N THR A 414 -10.05 -0.75 19.22
CA THR A 414 -10.49 -0.77 20.63
C THR A 414 -9.63 -1.71 21.45
N GLU A 415 -9.32 -2.88 20.93
CA GLU A 415 -8.44 -3.85 21.59
C GLU A 415 -7.03 -3.31 21.77
N ARG A 416 -6.51 -2.62 20.77
CA ARG A 416 -5.16 -2.04 20.83
C ARG A 416 -5.05 -0.85 21.77
N LEU A 417 -6.09 -0.01 21.85
CA LEU A 417 -6.00 1.31 22.49
C LEU A 417 -6.79 1.45 23.78
N GLN A 418 -7.78 0.61 24.06
CA GLN A 418 -8.68 0.80 25.21
C GLN A 418 -8.90 -0.45 26.05
N TYR A 419 -9.08 -1.62 25.46
CA TYR A 419 -9.45 -2.83 26.18
C TYR A 419 -8.37 -3.91 26.15
N SER A 420 -8.29 -4.71 27.19
CA SER A 420 -7.54 -5.94 27.24
C SER A 420 -8.47 -7.14 27.47
N SER A 421 -7.95 -8.36 27.29
CA SER A 421 -8.72 -9.61 27.44
C SER A 421 -9.55 -9.63 28.73
N GLY A 422 -10.87 -9.69 28.58
CA GLY A 422 -11.83 -9.83 29.68
C GLY A 422 -11.98 -8.65 30.63
N THR A 423 -11.26 -7.56 30.43
CA THR A 423 -11.28 -6.38 31.30
C THR A 423 -11.49 -5.08 30.51
N ALA A 424 -12.03 -4.08 31.21
CA ALA A 424 -12.47 -2.85 30.57
C ALA A 424 -11.36 -1.88 30.14
N SER A 425 -10.08 -2.11 30.49
CA SER A 425 -9.02 -1.14 30.21
C SER A 425 -7.65 -1.78 30.11
N ILE A 426 -6.93 -1.44 29.03
CA ILE A 426 -5.52 -1.78 28.90
C ILE A 426 -4.65 -0.91 29.79
N THR A 427 -3.51 -1.45 30.22
CA THR A 427 -2.47 -0.70 30.95
C THR A 427 -1.43 -0.10 30.02
N THR A 428 -1.28 -0.64 28.81
CA THR A 428 -0.33 -0.18 27.79
C THR A 428 -1.00 -0.28 26.43
N ALA A 429 -1.11 0.84 25.71
CA ALA A 429 -1.60 0.84 24.35
C ALA A 429 -0.60 0.16 23.40
N ARG A 430 -1.11 -0.41 22.31
CA ARG A 430 -0.32 -1.09 21.26
C ARG A 430 -0.68 -0.53 19.89
N PRO A 431 -0.43 0.76 19.65
CA PRO A 431 -0.77 1.38 18.37
C PRO A 431 0.06 0.77 17.23
N THR A 432 -0.49 0.80 16.03
CA THR A 432 0.17 0.36 14.80
C THR A 432 -0.04 1.37 13.67
N PHE A 433 0.98 1.53 12.81
CA PHE A 433 0.81 2.23 11.53
C PHE A 433 0.46 1.29 10.39
N LYS A 434 0.48 -0.03 10.63
CA LYS A 434 0.02 -1.02 9.64
C LYS A 434 -1.50 -1.11 9.68
N CYS A 435 -2.10 -1.04 8.51
CA CYS A 435 -3.54 -1.13 8.35
C CYS A 435 -3.96 -2.58 8.11
N ALA A 436 -5.07 -2.97 8.65
CA ALA A 436 -5.72 -4.29 8.63
C ALA A 436 -5.03 -5.40 7.82
N GLU A 437 -4.74 -6.50 8.47
CA GLU A 437 -3.84 -7.56 8.01
C GLU A 437 -4.40 -8.52 6.94
N SER A 438 -5.72 -8.50 6.64
CA SER A 438 -6.29 -9.47 5.72
C SER A 438 -5.82 -9.21 4.28
N ALA A 439 -5.13 -10.19 3.70
CA ALA A 439 -4.73 -10.14 2.29
C ALA A 439 -5.92 -10.17 1.33
N THR A 440 -7.05 -10.74 1.75
CA THR A 440 -8.26 -10.91 0.95
C THR A 440 -9.25 -9.75 1.08
N ASN A 441 -9.15 -8.93 2.14
CA ASN A 441 -10.06 -7.84 2.42
C ASN A 441 -9.30 -6.52 2.49
N ASP A 442 -9.31 -5.77 1.41
CA ASP A 442 -8.71 -4.44 1.30
C ASP A 442 -9.63 -3.31 1.78
N TYR A 443 -10.81 -3.64 2.32
CA TYR A 443 -11.87 -2.68 2.72
C TYR A 443 -11.40 -1.55 3.63
N SER A 444 -10.28 -1.73 4.30
CA SER A 444 -9.73 -0.79 5.28
C SER A 444 -8.64 0.12 4.73
N ARG A 445 -8.05 -0.20 3.56
CA ARG A 445 -6.84 0.44 3.02
C ARG A 445 -7.19 1.39 1.86
N PHE A 446 -7.47 2.63 2.18
CA PHE A 446 -7.99 3.63 1.25
C PHE A 446 -6.90 4.42 0.52
N THR A 447 -6.93 4.38 -0.82
CA THR A 447 -6.17 5.19 -1.77
C THR A 447 -7.06 5.57 -2.95
N VAL A 448 -6.62 6.49 -3.81
CA VAL A 448 -7.32 6.83 -5.08
C VAL A 448 -7.08 5.72 -6.10
N ASP A 449 -5.83 5.30 -6.26
CA ASP A 449 -5.45 4.21 -7.14
C ASP A 449 -5.13 2.95 -6.35
N VAL A 450 -5.38 1.78 -6.95
CA VAL A 450 -4.97 0.51 -6.34
C VAL A 450 -3.44 0.40 -6.37
N ALA A 451 -2.83 0.27 -5.20
CA ALA A 451 -1.39 0.10 -5.04
C ALA A 451 -1.06 -1.21 -4.32
N THR A 452 0.12 -1.74 -4.57
CA THR A 452 0.67 -2.88 -3.81
C THR A 452 1.62 -2.36 -2.74
N LEU A 453 1.40 -2.82 -1.52
CA LEU A 453 2.13 -2.43 -0.33
C LEU A 453 3.38 -3.30 -0.14
N ALA A 454 4.32 -2.87 0.70
CA ALA A 454 5.58 -3.60 0.94
C ALA A 454 5.39 -5.03 1.47
N ASN A 455 4.27 -5.31 2.13
CA ASN A 455 3.90 -6.64 2.62
C ASN A 455 3.14 -7.50 1.59
N GLY A 456 2.97 -7.03 0.35
CA GLY A 456 2.23 -7.70 -0.72
C GLY A 456 0.70 -7.49 -0.68
N ASN A 457 0.15 -6.84 0.34
CA ASN A 457 -1.25 -6.47 0.40
C ASN A 457 -1.56 -5.37 -0.63
N LYS A 458 -2.83 -5.24 -1.01
CA LYS A 458 -3.29 -4.19 -1.91
C LYS A 458 -4.13 -3.15 -1.18
N THR A 459 -4.12 -1.94 -1.70
CA THR A 459 -5.07 -0.88 -1.36
C THR A 459 -6.33 -1.01 -2.21
N ASN A 460 -7.40 -0.31 -1.85
CA ASN A 460 -8.72 -0.54 -2.47
C ASN A 460 -9.03 0.36 -3.68
N GLY A 461 -8.36 1.51 -3.83
CA GLY A 461 -8.65 2.43 -4.93
C GLY A 461 -10.03 3.12 -4.82
N ASP A 462 -10.62 3.21 -3.63
CA ASP A 462 -12.00 3.68 -3.43
C ASP A 462 -12.09 5.18 -3.03
N LEU A 463 -10.96 5.90 -2.94
CA LEU A 463 -11.00 7.34 -2.70
C LEU A 463 -11.25 8.13 -3.99
N THR A 464 -12.02 9.19 -3.89
CA THR A 464 -12.17 10.19 -4.95
C THR A 464 -10.98 11.13 -5.01
N TYR A 465 -10.46 11.50 -3.83
CA TYR A 465 -9.30 12.36 -3.64
C TYR A 465 -8.39 11.81 -2.55
N PRO A 466 -7.08 12.06 -2.61
CA PRO A 466 -6.09 11.57 -1.63
C PRO A 466 -6.16 12.37 -0.31
N ILE A 467 -7.28 12.25 0.39
CA ILE A 467 -7.59 12.92 1.65
C ILE A 467 -8.26 11.96 2.62
N GLY A 468 -8.01 12.14 3.91
CA GLY A 468 -8.62 11.34 4.96
C GLY A 468 -8.59 12.02 6.33
N LEU A 469 -8.74 11.22 7.37
CA LEU A 469 -8.54 11.60 8.77
C LEU A 469 -7.36 10.82 9.35
N LEU A 470 -6.82 11.29 10.47
CA LEU A 470 -5.89 10.48 11.26
C LEU A 470 -6.62 9.28 11.87
N SER A 471 -5.92 8.17 12.00
CA SER A 471 -6.39 7.03 12.80
C SER A 471 -6.19 7.29 14.30
N ALA A 472 -6.91 6.55 15.14
CA ALA A 472 -6.71 6.61 16.60
C ALA A 472 -5.31 6.11 16.99
N ASP A 473 -4.76 5.17 16.23
CA ASP A 473 -3.38 4.70 16.38
C ASP A 473 -2.37 5.82 16.14
N GLU A 474 -2.53 6.63 15.08
CA GLU A 474 -1.66 7.79 14.79
C GLU A 474 -1.70 8.82 15.93
N VAL A 475 -2.88 9.06 16.50
CA VAL A 475 -3.03 9.99 17.64
C VAL A 475 -2.41 9.42 18.93
N SER A 476 -2.47 8.09 19.14
CA SER A 476 -1.78 7.42 20.24
C SER A 476 -0.26 7.50 20.07
N PHE A 477 0.27 7.29 18.87
CA PHE A 477 1.68 7.52 18.56
C PHE A 477 2.11 8.95 18.84
N ALA A 478 1.26 9.94 18.52
CA ALA A 478 1.53 11.35 18.79
C ALA A 478 1.62 11.70 20.28
N GLY A 479 1.07 10.88 21.17
CA GLY A 479 1.20 11.09 22.62
C GLY A 479 -0.10 11.12 23.41
N ALA A 480 -1.25 10.95 22.76
CA ALA A 480 -2.52 10.78 23.44
C ALA A 480 -2.67 9.38 24.06
N TYR A 481 -3.60 9.25 24.99
CA TYR A 481 -3.97 7.99 25.60
C TYR A 481 -5.50 7.90 25.75
N LYS A 482 -5.99 6.82 26.33
CA LYS A 482 -7.41 6.51 26.49
C LYS A 482 -8.18 7.53 27.32
N HIS A 483 -9.49 7.47 27.29
CA HIS A 483 -10.42 8.27 28.11
C HIS A 483 -9.97 8.41 29.57
N GLY A 484 -10.10 9.62 30.10
CA GLY A 484 -9.72 9.96 31.46
C GLY A 484 -8.22 10.29 31.67
N GLN A 485 -7.39 10.14 30.64
CA GLN A 485 -5.96 10.45 30.68
C GLN A 485 -5.66 11.75 29.92
N THR A 486 -5.91 12.87 30.58
CA THR A 486 -5.74 14.21 29.98
C THR A 486 -4.33 14.45 29.47
N ASN A 487 -4.22 14.93 28.22
CA ASN A 487 -3.00 15.46 27.66
C ASN A 487 -3.29 16.72 26.82
N LYS A 488 -2.88 17.87 27.32
CA LYS A 488 -3.00 19.16 26.62
C LYS A 488 -1.65 19.68 26.10
N SER A 489 -0.62 18.83 26.13
CA SER A 489 0.75 19.25 25.82
C SER A 489 1.29 18.65 24.54
N TYR A 490 0.69 17.56 23.98
CA TYR A 490 1.18 17.00 22.74
C TYR A 490 0.74 17.84 21.52
N TYR A 491 1.47 17.71 20.43
CA TYR A 491 1.37 18.63 19.28
C TYR A 491 0.04 18.63 18.52
N LEU A 492 -0.76 17.57 18.64
CA LEU A 492 -2.08 17.51 18.00
C LEU A 492 -3.17 18.23 18.82
N TYR A 493 -2.90 18.50 20.11
CA TYR A 493 -3.80 19.31 20.92
C TYR A 493 -3.66 20.79 20.53
N ASN A 494 -4.76 21.42 20.19
CA ASN A 494 -4.84 22.85 19.90
C ASN A 494 -5.97 23.46 20.73
N SER A 495 -5.63 24.37 21.64
CA SER A 495 -6.58 25.00 22.56
C SER A 495 -7.61 25.92 21.86
N SER A 496 -7.37 26.29 20.60
CA SER A 496 -8.32 27.08 19.81
C SER A 496 -9.46 26.22 19.23
N ILE A 497 -9.33 24.89 19.27
CA ILE A 497 -10.37 23.96 18.86
C ILE A 497 -11.39 23.83 20.00
N THR A 498 -12.65 24.06 19.70
CA THR A 498 -13.75 24.09 20.68
C THR A 498 -14.77 22.96 20.51
N SER A 499 -14.47 21.98 19.65
CA SER A 499 -15.29 20.79 19.41
C SER A 499 -14.39 19.55 19.39
N ASP A 500 -14.92 18.42 19.86
CA ASP A 500 -14.31 17.12 19.66
C ASP A 500 -14.12 16.88 18.16
N TRP A 501 -13.10 16.14 17.74
CA TRP A 501 -12.84 15.94 16.32
C TRP A 501 -12.63 14.46 15.95
N TRP A 502 -13.28 14.07 14.86
CA TRP A 502 -13.34 12.69 14.37
C TRP A 502 -11.99 12.15 13.93
N LEU A 503 -11.81 10.84 14.15
CA LEU A 503 -10.74 10.00 13.62
C LEU A 503 -11.33 8.97 12.64
N SER A 504 -10.46 8.30 11.87
CA SER A 504 -10.91 7.30 10.88
C SER A 504 -11.07 5.90 11.45
N SER A 505 -10.84 5.68 12.74
CA SER A 505 -10.84 4.34 13.32
C SER A 505 -12.20 3.95 13.89
N PRO A 506 -12.81 2.83 13.42
CA PRO A 506 -13.95 2.21 14.06
C PRO A 506 -13.65 1.83 15.50
N ASN A 507 -14.62 2.04 16.40
CA ASN A 507 -14.48 1.63 17.80
C ASN A 507 -15.33 0.40 18.12
N TYR A 508 -16.63 0.54 18.16
CA TYR A 508 -17.55 -0.57 18.42
C TYR A 508 -18.97 -0.30 17.91
N TYR A 509 -19.76 -1.35 17.85
CA TYR A 509 -21.21 -1.30 17.74
C TYR A 509 -21.85 -1.92 18.98
N ASN A 510 -22.68 -1.19 19.72
CA ASN A 510 -23.20 -1.63 21.02
C ASN A 510 -24.49 -2.45 20.96
N GLY A 511 -24.99 -2.75 19.76
CA GLY A 511 -26.27 -3.41 19.51
C GLY A 511 -27.38 -2.42 19.13
N SER A 512 -27.13 -1.09 19.20
CA SER A 512 -28.07 -0.06 18.79
C SER A 512 -27.40 1.12 18.06
N HIS A 513 -26.14 1.42 18.34
CA HIS A 513 -25.40 2.53 17.76
C HIS A 513 -23.98 2.11 17.36
N ALA A 514 -23.53 2.61 16.21
CA ALA A 514 -22.15 2.57 15.76
C ALA A 514 -21.36 3.73 16.40
N TYR A 515 -20.10 3.46 16.78
CA TYR A 515 -19.21 4.39 17.45
C TYR A 515 -17.86 4.47 16.75
N GLU A 516 -17.39 5.71 16.60
CA GLU A 516 -16.07 6.05 16.09
C GLU A 516 -15.20 6.67 17.17
N TRP A 517 -13.87 6.62 16.97
CA TRP A 517 -12.95 7.36 17.80
C TRP A 517 -12.97 8.84 17.47
N TYR A 518 -12.78 9.66 18.49
CA TYR A 518 -12.52 11.08 18.39
C TYR A 518 -11.47 11.53 19.42
N VAL A 519 -10.90 12.73 19.23
CA VAL A 519 -10.08 13.39 20.24
C VAL A 519 -10.93 14.41 20.98
N SER A 520 -10.89 14.35 22.30
CA SER A 520 -11.59 15.33 23.14
C SER A 520 -10.90 16.69 23.10
N TYR A 521 -11.62 17.72 22.65
CA TYR A 521 -11.10 19.09 22.63
C TYR A 521 -10.78 19.62 24.02
N SER A 522 -11.57 19.22 25.02
CA SER A 522 -11.42 19.69 26.39
C SER A 522 -10.25 19.06 27.13
N TYR A 523 -9.87 17.83 26.76
CA TYR A 523 -8.91 17.03 27.52
C TYR A 523 -7.74 16.49 26.70
N GLY A 524 -7.84 16.44 25.37
CA GLY A 524 -6.79 15.93 24.48
C GLY A 524 -6.57 14.42 24.53
N TYR A 525 -7.46 13.65 25.12
CA TYR A 525 -7.41 12.19 25.13
C TYR A 525 -8.27 11.56 24.03
N LEU A 526 -7.99 10.30 23.71
CA LEU A 526 -8.82 9.47 22.84
C LEU A 526 -10.13 9.11 23.55
N ASN A 527 -11.25 9.32 22.85
CA ASN A 527 -12.58 8.98 23.34
C ASN A 527 -13.45 8.47 22.16
N THR A 528 -14.67 8.06 22.44
CA THR A 528 -15.59 7.45 21.46
C THR A 528 -16.90 8.18 21.43
N GLY A 529 -17.47 8.35 20.23
CA GLY A 529 -18.75 9.01 20.00
C GLY A 529 -19.60 8.25 19.01
N SER A 530 -20.91 8.31 19.19
CA SER A 530 -21.82 7.77 18.19
C SER A 530 -21.66 8.50 16.86
N VAL A 531 -21.59 7.75 15.77
CA VAL A 531 -21.33 8.26 14.42
C VAL A 531 -22.28 9.37 13.97
N TYR A 532 -23.49 9.46 14.52
CA TYR A 532 -24.46 10.50 14.18
C TYR A 532 -24.26 11.82 14.97
N SER A 533 -23.38 11.83 15.97
CA SER A 533 -23.04 13.05 16.70
C SER A 533 -22.32 14.04 15.79
N THR A 534 -22.55 15.33 15.99
CA THR A 534 -21.83 16.37 15.24
C THR A 534 -20.55 16.69 15.96
N ASN A 535 -19.41 16.36 15.35
CA ASN A 535 -18.08 16.74 15.81
C ASN A 535 -17.32 17.45 14.68
N ALA A 536 -16.24 18.11 15.03
CA ALA A 536 -15.34 18.72 14.06
C ALA A 536 -14.58 17.65 13.27
N PHE A 537 -13.99 18.03 12.14
CA PHE A 537 -12.99 17.22 11.44
C PHE A 537 -11.78 18.04 11.04
N ARG A 538 -10.63 17.39 11.07
CA ARG A 538 -9.33 17.93 10.67
C ARG A 538 -8.82 17.11 9.49
N PRO A 539 -8.90 17.63 8.26
CA PRO A 539 -8.39 16.93 7.08
C PRO A 539 -6.92 16.55 7.26
N SER A 540 -6.58 15.38 6.75
CA SER A 540 -5.22 14.87 6.63
C SER A 540 -4.90 14.59 5.17
N ILE A 541 -3.70 14.99 4.72
CA ILE A 541 -3.17 14.79 3.38
C ILE A 541 -1.75 14.24 3.47
N ASN A 542 -1.22 13.73 2.37
CA ASN A 542 0.19 13.39 2.27
C ASN A 542 0.86 14.25 1.20
N LEU A 543 1.92 14.96 1.55
CA LEU A 543 2.77 15.59 0.54
C LEU A 543 3.67 14.53 -0.09
N LYS A 544 4.00 14.72 -1.37
CA LYS A 544 5.01 13.90 -2.06
C LYS A 544 6.36 14.00 -1.35
N ALA A 545 7.16 12.95 -1.43
CA ALA A 545 8.48 12.88 -0.80
C ALA A 545 9.44 13.99 -1.29
N ASP A 546 9.25 14.41 -2.51
CA ASP A 546 10.08 15.34 -3.28
C ASP A 546 9.76 16.83 -3.04
N VAL A 547 8.76 17.12 -2.24
CA VAL A 547 8.38 18.52 -1.98
C VAL A 547 9.52 19.28 -1.30
N MET A 548 10.01 20.32 -1.99
CA MET A 548 11.11 21.15 -1.51
C MET A 548 10.62 22.26 -0.57
N ILE A 549 11.47 22.63 0.36
CA ILE A 549 11.28 23.80 1.21
C ILE A 549 11.72 25.04 0.45
N ASP A 550 10.90 26.09 0.53
CA ASP A 550 11.27 27.44 0.11
C ASP A 550 11.93 28.22 1.26
N SER A 551 11.26 28.23 2.40
CA SER A 551 11.73 28.95 3.62
C SER A 551 11.14 28.37 4.89
N GLY A 552 11.41 29.02 6.01
CA GLY A 552 10.90 28.64 7.32
C GLY A 552 11.80 27.67 8.09
N ASP A 553 11.49 27.50 9.35
CA ASP A 553 12.23 26.65 10.28
C ASP A 553 11.33 25.66 11.04
N GLY A 554 10.05 25.55 10.64
CA GLY A 554 9.07 24.63 11.21
C GLY A 554 8.46 25.04 12.53
N THR A 555 8.77 26.24 13.04
CA THR A 555 8.12 26.79 14.25
C THR A 555 6.74 27.34 13.93
N SER A 556 5.90 27.56 14.94
CA SER A 556 4.57 28.16 14.77
C SER A 556 4.63 29.61 14.24
N SER A 557 5.69 30.33 14.54
CA SER A 557 5.90 31.71 14.08
C SER A 557 6.60 31.78 12.71
N ASN A 558 7.25 30.70 12.27
CA ASN A 558 7.97 30.59 11.01
C ASN A 558 7.83 29.17 10.43
N PRO A 559 6.62 28.74 10.04
CA PRO A 559 6.38 27.41 9.48
C PRO A 559 7.24 27.16 8.25
N TYR A 560 7.55 25.91 7.96
CA TYR A 560 8.11 25.57 6.65
C TYR A 560 7.15 26.01 5.55
N THR A 561 7.63 26.77 4.58
CA THR A 561 6.92 27.06 3.33
C THR A 561 7.49 26.20 2.22
N LEU A 562 6.65 25.83 1.27
CA LEU A 562 7.01 24.89 0.23
C LEU A 562 7.27 25.62 -1.08
N LYS A 563 8.26 25.17 -1.82
CA LYS A 563 8.54 25.68 -3.17
C LYS A 563 7.49 25.10 -4.13
N LEU A 564 6.49 25.91 -4.43
CA LEU A 564 5.45 25.59 -5.41
C LEU A 564 5.93 26.05 -6.79
N GLN A 565 5.78 25.19 -7.79
CA GLN A 565 6.16 25.48 -9.18
C GLN A 565 5.02 26.16 -9.92
#